data_c84f6510d168cdf051773a5aba834926
#
_entry.id   c84f6510d168cdf051773a5aba834926
#
_cell.length_a   1.000
_cell.length_b   1.000
_cell.length_c   1.000
_cell.angle_alpha   90.00
_cell.angle_beta   90.00
_cell.angle_gamma   90.00
#
_symmetry.space_group_name_H-M   'P 1'
#
loop_
_entity.id
_entity.type
_entity.pdbx_description
1 polymer ?
#
loop_
_entity_poly.entity_id
_entity_poly.type
_entity_poly.pdbx_seq_one_letter_code
_entity_poly.pdbx_strand_id
1 'polypeptide(L)'
;MPSCLTFHFGYQPAMRLPGSFPRLKGFPFPRGIVAYAVWTYHRFALSMADVEDLLAERGVFVSRETVRLWINRFGRHFANCIRKERPRPNDNWHIDEVVITITGRKFWLWRAIDADGDVLDILVQARRNPKTAKRFFLRLVRQFGLLRVVVTDTLGSDVKPIQNIAANAEFKSPRQARWFLSDHDQINAIFRPRRYNLTAISYRHARSDAFALWRD
;
A
#
# COMPACT_ATOMS: atom_id res chain seq x y z
N MET A 1 -14.82 44.91 -4.39
CA MET A 1 -14.87 43.73 -3.54
C MET A 1 -15.12 42.55 -4.46
N PRO A 2 -14.12 41.75 -4.89
CA PRO A 2 -14.39 40.52 -5.61
C PRO A 2 -14.54 39.39 -4.59
N SER A 3 -15.71 38.76 -4.66
CA SER A 3 -16.09 37.58 -3.91
C SER A 3 -15.10 36.42 -4.18
N CYS A 4 -14.48 35.98 -3.11
CA CYS A 4 -13.63 34.80 -3.07
C CYS A 4 -14.51 33.57 -3.34
N LEU A 5 -14.49 33.04 -4.56
CA LEU A 5 -15.01 31.72 -4.90
C LEU A 5 -14.11 30.71 -4.25
N THR A 6 -14.51 30.25 -3.06
CA THR A 6 -13.90 29.11 -2.40
C THR A 6 -14.29 27.85 -3.17
N PHE A 7 -13.46 27.46 -4.12
CA PHE A 7 -13.55 26.14 -4.71
C PHE A 7 -13.22 25.12 -3.62
N HIS A 8 -14.25 24.54 -3.02
CA HIS A 8 -14.16 23.31 -2.27
C HIS A 8 -13.88 22.17 -3.27
N PHE A 9 -12.64 22.10 -3.72
CA PHE A 9 -12.15 20.82 -4.23
C PHE A 9 -12.13 19.86 -3.06
N GLY A 10 -12.91 18.81 -3.19
CA GLY A 10 -13.02 17.74 -2.21
C GLY A 10 -11.70 17.04 -1.94
N TYR A 11 -10.78 17.73 -1.26
CA TYR A 11 -9.76 17.14 -0.45
C TYR A 11 -10.52 16.44 0.67
N GLN A 12 -10.76 15.16 0.51
CA GLN A 12 -11.18 14.37 1.66
C GLN A 12 -10.05 14.44 2.68
N PRO A 13 -10.32 15.04 3.86
CA PRO A 13 -9.29 15.19 4.84
C PRO A 13 -8.79 13.81 5.22
N ALA A 14 -7.49 13.66 5.07
CA ALA A 14 -6.66 12.83 5.88
C ALA A 14 -7.37 11.61 6.48
N MET A 15 -7.14 10.49 5.88
CA MET A 15 -7.32 9.20 6.52
C MET A 15 -6.74 9.32 7.94
N ARG A 16 -7.60 9.42 8.95
CA ARG A 16 -7.13 9.40 10.35
C ARG A 16 -6.45 8.08 10.56
N LEU A 17 -5.14 8.09 10.75
CA LEU A 17 -4.51 6.91 11.31
C LEU A 17 -5.21 6.67 12.66
N PRO A 18 -5.64 5.43 12.94
CA PRO A 18 -6.33 5.16 14.19
C PRO A 18 -5.45 5.59 15.33
N GLY A 19 -6.01 6.29 16.29
CA GLY A 19 -5.34 6.69 17.54
C GLY A 19 -4.83 5.54 18.39
N SER A 20 -4.82 4.33 17.88
CA SER A 20 -4.28 3.12 18.48
C SER A 20 -3.19 2.49 17.64
N PHE A 21 -2.05 3.15 17.55
CA PHE A 21 -0.83 2.40 17.28
C PHE A 21 -0.73 1.27 18.31
N PRO A 22 -0.39 0.02 17.91
CA PRO A 22 -0.25 -1.06 18.88
C PRO A 22 0.71 -0.61 19.97
N ARG A 23 0.30 -0.78 21.21
CA ARG A 23 1.20 -0.48 22.34
C ARG A 23 2.49 -1.27 22.13
N LEU A 24 3.61 -0.55 22.00
CA LEU A 24 4.94 -1.14 21.87
C LEU A 24 5.43 -1.69 23.20
N LYS A 25 4.53 -2.25 24.02
CA LYS A 25 4.89 -2.84 25.31
C LYS A 25 5.91 -3.96 25.07
N GLY A 26 7.08 -3.82 25.67
CA GLY A 26 8.19 -4.76 25.50
C GLY A 26 9.14 -4.44 24.34
N PHE A 27 8.96 -3.31 23.63
CA PHE A 27 9.90 -2.83 22.63
C PHE A 27 10.66 -1.62 23.17
N PRO A 28 12.01 -1.66 23.17
CA PRO A 28 12.83 -0.59 23.74
C PRO A 28 12.91 0.66 22.85
N PHE A 29 12.38 0.59 21.62
CA PHE A 29 12.51 1.67 20.63
C PHE A 29 11.26 2.56 20.56
N PRO A 30 11.43 3.87 20.39
CA PRO A 30 10.32 4.80 20.19
C PRO A 30 9.46 4.44 18.96
N ARG A 31 8.16 4.74 19.04
CA ARG A 31 7.19 4.50 17.95
C ARG A 31 7.66 5.05 16.60
N GLY A 32 8.19 6.28 16.59
CA GLY A 32 8.64 6.94 15.36
C GLY A 32 9.73 6.16 14.63
N ILE A 33 10.63 5.48 15.34
CA ILE A 33 11.69 4.64 14.74
C ILE A 33 11.07 3.41 14.08
N VAL A 34 10.18 2.72 14.78
CA VAL A 34 9.49 1.53 14.23
C VAL A 34 8.62 1.91 13.04
N ALA A 35 7.86 3.01 13.15
CA ALA A 35 7.05 3.53 12.06
C ALA A 35 7.91 3.90 10.84
N TYR A 36 9.04 4.57 11.05
CA TYR A 36 9.97 4.91 9.98
C TYR A 36 10.51 3.67 9.27
N ALA A 37 10.92 2.63 10.00
CA ALA A 37 11.39 1.38 9.42
C ALA A 37 10.32 0.69 8.57
N VAL A 38 9.08 0.60 9.07
CA VAL A 38 7.96 0.01 8.33
C VAL A 38 7.62 0.83 7.09
N TRP A 39 7.59 2.16 7.23
CA TRP A 39 7.32 3.05 6.11
C TRP A 39 8.37 2.94 5.00
N THR A 40 9.65 3.03 5.32
CA THR A 40 10.73 2.98 4.34
C THR A 40 10.76 1.66 3.60
N TYR A 41 10.60 0.56 4.31
CA TYR A 41 10.53 -0.78 3.73
C TYR A 41 9.41 -0.90 2.69
N HIS A 42 8.19 -0.51 3.05
CA HIS A 42 7.04 -0.63 2.15
C HIS A 42 7.01 0.47 1.08
N ARG A 43 7.40 1.69 1.42
CA ARG A 43 7.31 2.83 0.49
C ARG A 43 8.29 2.74 -0.66
N PHE A 44 9.50 2.28 -0.40
CA PHE A 44 10.58 2.23 -1.38
C PHE A 44 10.95 0.82 -1.80
N ALA A 45 10.23 -0.17 -1.35
CA ALA A 45 10.51 -1.59 -1.58
C ALA A 45 11.97 -1.96 -1.26
N LEU A 46 12.50 -1.42 -0.16
CA LEU A 46 13.87 -1.63 0.29
C LEU A 46 14.07 -3.05 0.81
N SER A 47 15.29 -3.54 0.77
CA SER A 47 15.66 -4.74 1.51
C SER A 47 15.71 -4.43 3.03
N MET A 48 15.68 -5.47 3.86
CA MET A 48 15.83 -5.28 5.31
C MET A 48 17.23 -4.78 5.68
N ALA A 49 18.24 -5.05 4.84
CA ALA A 49 19.58 -4.53 4.99
C ALA A 49 19.61 -3.02 4.76
N ASP A 50 18.97 -2.54 3.68
CA ASP A 50 18.91 -1.11 3.40
C ASP A 50 18.20 -0.34 4.51
N VAL A 51 17.17 -0.94 5.12
CA VAL A 51 16.47 -0.33 6.27
C VAL A 51 17.36 -0.30 7.51
N GLU A 52 18.13 -1.37 7.76
CA GLU A 52 19.12 -1.43 8.82
C GLU A 52 20.16 -0.31 8.66
N ASP A 53 20.71 -0.14 7.44
CA ASP A 53 21.68 0.90 7.12
C ASP A 53 21.11 2.31 7.29
N LEU A 54 19.88 2.55 6.83
CA LEU A 54 19.17 3.82 7.01
C LEU A 54 18.91 4.18 8.48
N LEU A 55 18.71 3.19 9.32
CA LEU A 55 18.56 3.38 10.77
C LEU A 55 19.91 3.67 11.42
N ALA A 56 20.95 2.94 11.01
CA ALA A 56 22.30 3.12 11.51
C ALA A 56 22.85 4.52 11.17
N GLU A 57 22.59 5.05 9.98
CA GLU A 57 22.92 6.42 9.57
C GLU A 57 22.34 7.48 10.53
N ARG A 58 21.20 7.17 11.15
CA ARG A 58 20.54 8.03 12.14
C ARG A 58 20.88 7.70 13.60
N GLY A 59 21.92 6.88 13.81
CA GLY A 59 22.35 6.49 15.15
C GLY A 59 21.48 5.42 15.81
N VAL A 60 20.62 4.74 15.04
CA VAL A 60 19.77 3.65 15.56
C VAL A 60 20.34 2.31 15.10
N PHE A 61 21.08 1.67 15.97
CA PHE A 61 21.74 0.39 15.70
C PHE A 61 20.80 -0.77 16.08
N VAL A 62 20.32 -1.47 15.08
CA VAL A 62 19.45 -2.64 15.21
C VAL A 62 19.85 -3.72 14.22
N SER A 63 19.58 -4.98 14.53
CA SER A 63 19.85 -6.06 13.59
C SER A 63 18.74 -6.19 12.54
N ARG A 64 19.07 -6.77 11.36
CA ARG A 64 18.09 -7.15 10.32
C ARG A 64 16.93 -7.95 10.86
N GLU A 65 17.20 -8.82 11.83
CA GLU A 65 16.16 -9.62 12.47
C GLU A 65 15.17 -8.74 13.25
N THR A 66 15.66 -7.72 13.94
CA THR A 66 14.81 -6.74 14.61
C THR A 66 13.93 -5.99 13.61
N VAL A 67 14.53 -5.52 12.51
CA VAL A 67 13.78 -4.89 11.40
C VAL A 67 12.72 -5.84 10.85
N ARG A 68 13.07 -7.09 10.61
CA ARG A 68 12.14 -8.12 10.13
C ARG A 68 10.97 -8.35 11.09
N LEU A 69 11.23 -8.40 12.38
CA LEU A 69 10.19 -8.54 13.41
C LEU A 69 9.24 -7.33 13.41
N TRP A 70 9.77 -6.11 13.29
CA TRP A 70 8.95 -4.91 13.23
C TRP A 70 8.05 -4.89 12.00
N ILE A 71 8.61 -5.18 10.83
CA ILE A 71 7.86 -5.20 9.57
C ILE A 71 6.73 -6.24 9.61
N ASN A 72 7.04 -7.46 10.05
CA ASN A 72 6.05 -8.55 10.12
C ASN A 72 4.92 -8.26 11.12
N ARG A 73 5.25 -7.63 12.23
CA ARG A 73 4.28 -7.33 13.29
C ARG A 73 3.46 -6.09 13.00
N PHE A 74 4.11 -5.02 12.58
CA PHE A 74 3.49 -3.70 12.48
C PHE A 74 3.04 -3.36 11.07
N GLY A 75 3.69 -3.85 10.00
CA GLY A 75 3.31 -3.55 8.62
C GLY A 75 1.87 -3.89 8.33
N ARG A 76 1.45 -5.11 8.68
CA ARG A 76 0.05 -5.54 8.54
C ARG A 76 -0.92 -4.75 9.41
N HIS A 77 -0.49 -4.38 10.62
CA HIS A 77 -1.32 -3.58 11.50
C HIS A 77 -1.60 -2.21 10.87
N PHE A 78 -0.58 -1.53 10.39
CA PHE A 78 -0.73 -0.26 9.66
C PHE A 78 -1.63 -0.41 8.44
N ALA A 79 -1.37 -1.39 7.59
CA ALA A 79 -2.17 -1.63 6.39
C ALA A 79 -3.65 -1.90 6.72
N ASN A 80 -3.93 -2.64 7.80
CA ASN A 80 -5.30 -2.89 8.24
C ASN A 80 -5.98 -1.64 8.81
N CYS A 81 -5.23 -0.81 9.51
CA CYS A 81 -5.73 0.45 10.02
C CYS A 81 -6.12 1.39 8.87
N ILE A 82 -5.24 1.58 7.91
CA ILE A 82 -5.47 2.36 6.70
C ILE A 82 -6.71 1.84 5.96
N ARG A 83 -6.83 0.52 5.80
CA ARG A 83 -7.97 -0.10 5.13
C ARG A 83 -9.30 0.14 5.84
N LYS A 84 -9.30 0.19 7.17
CA LYS A 84 -10.52 0.45 7.96
C LYS A 84 -10.99 1.90 7.90
N GLU A 85 -10.05 2.83 7.86
CA GLU A 85 -10.34 4.28 7.78
C GLU A 85 -10.65 4.75 6.36
N ARG A 86 -10.45 3.87 5.37
CA ARG A 86 -10.68 4.18 3.97
C ARG A 86 -12.18 4.43 3.73
N PRO A 87 -12.55 5.46 2.95
CA PRO A 87 -13.90 5.64 2.46
C PRO A 87 -14.32 4.41 1.61
N ARG A 88 -15.63 4.26 1.41
CA ARG A 88 -16.13 3.19 0.54
C ARG A 88 -15.52 3.34 -0.85
N PRO A 89 -15.04 2.24 -1.46
CA PRO A 89 -14.49 2.30 -2.81
C PRO A 89 -15.54 2.80 -3.81
N ASN A 90 -15.03 3.44 -4.86
CA ASN A 90 -15.86 3.78 -6.00
C ASN A 90 -16.44 2.51 -6.67
N ASP A 91 -17.58 2.62 -7.35
CA ASP A 91 -18.29 1.51 -8.00
C ASP A 91 -17.70 1.06 -9.35
N ASN A 92 -16.70 1.77 -9.86
CA ASN A 92 -15.94 1.39 -11.06
C ASN A 92 -14.65 0.73 -10.68
N TRP A 93 -14.45 -0.52 -11.06
CA TRP A 93 -13.24 -1.27 -10.70
C TRP A 93 -12.44 -1.66 -11.95
N HIS A 94 -11.12 -1.61 -11.80
CA HIS A 94 -10.16 -2.11 -12.76
C HIS A 94 -9.50 -3.37 -12.21
N ILE A 95 -9.40 -4.40 -13.04
CA ILE A 95 -8.70 -5.63 -12.66
C ILE A 95 -7.49 -5.79 -13.56
N ASP A 96 -6.30 -5.71 -12.95
CA ASP A 96 -5.03 -5.92 -13.62
C ASP A 96 -4.55 -7.35 -13.41
N GLU A 97 -3.95 -7.92 -14.43
CA GLU A 97 -3.28 -9.21 -14.37
C GLU A 97 -1.80 -9.04 -14.74
N VAL A 98 -0.91 -9.37 -13.83
CA VAL A 98 0.54 -9.22 -13.97
C VAL A 98 1.24 -10.54 -13.71
N VAL A 99 2.22 -10.89 -14.53
CA VAL A 99 3.10 -12.04 -14.26
C VAL A 99 4.29 -11.58 -13.43
N ILE A 100 4.47 -12.21 -12.27
CA ILE A 100 5.63 -12.00 -11.38
C ILE A 100 6.43 -13.30 -11.26
N THR A 101 7.73 -13.16 -11.04
CA THR A 101 8.61 -14.32 -10.81
C THR A 101 8.96 -14.41 -9.33
N ILE A 102 8.76 -15.57 -8.72
CA ILE A 102 9.09 -15.86 -7.33
C ILE A 102 9.94 -17.11 -7.30
N THR A 103 11.17 -17.02 -6.81
CA THR A 103 12.15 -18.12 -6.80
C THR A 103 12.26 -18.86 -8.14
N GLY A 104 12.37 -18.10 -9.24
CA GLY A 104 12.47 -18.64 -10.59
C GLY A 104 11.18 -19.19 -11.21
N ARG A 105 10.08 -19.21 -10.48
CA ARG A 105 8.77 -19.67 -10.96
C ARG A 105 7.83 -18.50 -11.27
N LYS A 106 7.10 -18.61 -12.39
CA LYS A 106 6.09 -17.61 -12.77
C LYS A 106 4.81 -17.79 -11.96
N PHE A 107 4.27 -16.67 -11.47
CA PHE A 107 2.99 -16.56 -10.78
C PHE A 107 2.16 -15.47 -11.41
N TRP A 108 0.85 -15.61 -11.34
CA TRP A 108 -0.13 -14.66 -11.80
C TRP A 108 -0.60 -13.81 -10.61
N LEU A 109 -0.37 -12.52 -10.68
CA LEU A 109 -0.83 -11.52 -9.73
C LEU A 109 -2.07 -10.85 -10.30
N TRP A 110 -3.17 -10.94 -9.60
CA TRP A 110 -4.41 -10.25 -9.90
C TRP A 110 -4.59 -9.15 -8.87
N ARG A 111 -4.82 -7.94 -9.34
CA ARG A 111 -5.03 -6.76 -8.50
C ARG A 111 -6.33 -6.09 -8.90
N ALA A 112 -7.22 -5.85 -7.95
CA ALA A 112 -8.41 -5.05 -8.14
C ALA A 112 -8.18 -3.65 -7.59
N ILE A 113 -8.47 -2.65 -8.41
CA ILE A 113 -8.26 -1.23 -8.11
C ILE A 113 -9.58 -0.51 -8.38
N ASP A 114 -9.98 0.44 -7.54
CA ASP A 114 -11.11 1.31 -7.85
C ASP A 114 -10.72 2.47 -8.79
N ALA A 115 -11.72 3.26 -9.20
CA ALA A 115 -11.51 4.41 -10.07
C ALA A 115 -10.61 5.48 -9.42
N ASP A 116 -10.47 5.43 -8.11
CA ASP A 116 -9.62 6.32 -7.33
C ASP A 116 -8.16 5.86 -7.29
N GLY A 117 -7.85 4.71 -7.87
CA GLY A 117 -6.51 4.11 -7.89
C GLY A 117 -6.19 3.35 -6.60
N ASP A 118 -7.17 3.14 -5.76
CA ASP A 118 -7.02 2.44 -4.51
C ASP A 118 -7.13 0.94 -4.68
N VAL A 119 -6.14 0.19 -4.17
CA VAL A 119 -6.14 -1.26 -4.29
C VAL A 119 -7.14 -1.87 -3.31
N LEU A 120 -8.12 -2.59 -3.86
CA LEU A 120 -9.17 -3.25 -3.11
C LEU A 120 -8.69 -4.59 -2.53
N ASP A 121 -8.08 -5.42 -3.36
CA ASP A 121 -7.53 -6.72 -2.96
C ASP A 121 -6.52 -7.24 -3.98
N ILE A 122 -5.70 -8.21 -3.54
CA ILE A 122 -4.65 -8.84 -4.34
C ILE A 122 -4.77 -10.36 -4.22
N LEU A 123 -4.59 -11.05 -5.36
CA LEU A 123 -4.51 -12.49 -5.45
C LEU A 123 -3.24 -12.90 -6.20
N VAL A 124 -2.45 -13.79 -5.61
CA VAL A 124 -1.29 -14.42 -6.26
C VAL A 124 -1.56 -15.91 -6.43
N GLN A 125 -1.37 -16.44 -7.64
CA GLN A 125 -1.61 -17.84 -7.94
C GLN A 125 -0.60 -18.41 -8.93
N ALA A 126 -0.32 -19.72 -8.83
CA ALA A 126 0.67 -20.39 -9.68
C ALA A 126 0.19 -20.63 -11.11
N ARG A 127 -1.11 -20.67 -11.35
CA ARG A 127 -1.71 -20.95 -12.66
C ARG A 127 -2.87 -19.99 -12.92
N ARG A 128 -3.02 -19.57 -14.16
CA ARG A 128 -4.21 -18.82 -14.60
C ARG A 128 -5.42 -19.74 -14.54
N ASN A 129 -6.32 -19.50 -13.57
CA ASN A 129 -7.47 -20.33 -13.34
C ASN A 129 -8.76 -19.50 -13.29
N PRO A 130 -9.67 -19.63 -14.26
CA PRO A 130 -10.93 -18.89 -14.31
C PRO A 130 -11.81 -19.08 -13.06
N LYS A 131 -11.80 -20.29 -12.47
CA LYS A 131 -12.56 -20.57 -11.24
C LYS A 131 -12.06 -19.73 -10.06
N THR A 132 -10.73 -19.57 -9.97
CA THR A 132 -10.12 -18.76 -8.90
C THR A 132 -10.35 -17.27 -9.15
N ALA A 133 -10.27 -16.82 -10.38
CA ALA A 133 -10.63 -15.45 -10.77
C ALA A 133 -12.09 -15.13 -10.40
N LYS A 134 -13.02 -16.02 -10.72
CA LYS A 134 -14.45 -15.88 -10.32
C LYS A 134 -14.62 -15.79 -8.80
N ARG A 135 -13.90 -16.62 -8.03
CA ARG A 135 -13.95 -16.56 -6.55
C ARG A 135 -13.37 -15.25 -6.01
N PHE A 136 -12.28 -14.76 -6.59
CA PHE A 136 -11.68 -13.48 -6.24
C PHE A 136 -12.67 -12.35 -6.46
N PHE A 137 -13.30 -12.31 -7.63
CA PHE A 137 -14.32 -11.33 -7.97
C PHE A 137 -15.53 -11.39 -7.03
N LEU A 138 -16.06 -12.57 -6.78
CA LEU A 138 -17.20 -12.75 -5.86
C LEU A 138 -16.85 -12.29 -4.43
N ARG A 139 -15.60 -12.47 -4.00
CA ARG A 139 -15.14 -11.96 -2.70
C ARG A 139 -15.16 -10.43 -2.65
N LEU A 140 -14.69 -9.77 -3.71
CA LEU A 140 -14.74 -8.32 -3.83
C LEU A 140 -16.16 -7.79 -3.77
N VAL A 141 -17.06 -8.39 -4.56
CA VAL A 141 -18.50 -8.01 -4.56
C VAL A 141 -19.14 -8.20 -3.18
N ARG A 142 -18.83 -9.28 -2.48
CA ARG A 142 -19.33 -9.51 -1.12
C ARG A 142 -18.80 -8.49 -0.11
N GLN A 143 -17.58 -8.06 -0.29
CA GLN A 143 -16.92 -7.14 0.65
C GLN A 143 -17.32 -5.68 0.42
N PHE A 144 -17.43 -5.26 -0.83
CA PHE A 144 -17.59 -3.85 -1.21
C PHE A 144 -18.96 -3.52 -1.82
N GLY A 145 -19.77 -4.53 -2.11
CA GLY A 145 -21.08 -4.38 -2.74
C GLY A 145 -21.05 -4.53 -4.25
N LEU A 146 -22.21 -4.29 -4.87
CA LEU A 146 -22.34 -4.35 -6.32
C LEU A 146 -21.60 -3.19 -6.97
N LEU A 147 -20.90 -3.51 -8.04
CA LEU A 147 -20.18 -2.56 -8.86
C LEU A 147 -21.00 -2.22 -10.11
N ARG A 148 -20.77 -1.03 -10.65
CA ARG A 148 -21.43 -0.58 -11.88
C ARG A 148 -20.67 -1.02 -13.13
N VAL A 149 -19.33 -0.93 -13.09
CA VAL A 149 -18.45 -1.25 -14.23
C VAL A 149 -17.23 -2.02 -13.76
N VAL A 150 -16.89 -3.09 -14.50
CA VAL A 150 -15.59 -3.76 -14.40
C VAL A 150 -14.85 -3.52 -15.70
N VAL A 151 -13.71 -2.87 -15.61
CA VAL A 151 -12.78 -2.77 -16.71
C VAL A 151 -11.69 -3.82 -16.50
N THR A 152 -11.64 -4.79 -17.40
CA THR A 152 -10.56 -5.76 -17.46
C THR A 152 -9.66 -5.38 -18.61
N ASP A 153 -8.74 -4.46 -18.37
CA ASP A 153 -7.79 -4.09 -19.39
C ASP A 153 -6.36 -4.21 -18.85
N THR A 154 -5.49 -4.71 -19.72
CA THR A 154 -4.05 -4.77 -19.51
C THR A 154 -3.46 -3.37 -19.77
N LEU A 155 -3.78 -2.40 -18.93
CA LEU A 155 -3.13 -1.10 -18.98
C LEU A 155 -1.66 -1.26 -18.65
N GLY A 156 -0.83 -1.29 -19.69
CA GLY A 156 0.62 -1.51 -19.60
C GLY A 156 1.39 -0.49 -18.74
N SER A 157 0.75 0.60 -18.28
CA SER A 157 1.37 1.64 -17.48
C SER A 157 1.69 1.22 -16.05
N ASP A 158 0.85 0.37 -15.43
CA ASP A 158 1.00 -0.01 -14.02
C ASP A 158 1.71 -1.35 -13.81
N VAL A 159 1.95 -2.09 -14.90
CA VAL A 159 2.62 -3.41 -14.84
C VAL A 159 4.09 -3.29 -14.45
N LYS A 160 4.82 -2.33 -15.05
CA LYS A 160 6.26 -2.15 -14.79
C LYS A 160 6.60 -1.82 -13.35
N PRO A 161 5.91 -0.89 -12.66
CA PRO A 161 6.19 -0.62 -11.26
C PRO A 161 6.03 -1.85 -10.36
N ILE A 162 4.99 -2.67 -10.59
CA ILE A 162 4.75 -3.88 -9.80
C ILE A 162 5.80 -4.95 -10.07
N GLN A 163 6.19 -5.13 -11.32
CA GLN A 163 7.26 -6.06 -11.69
C GLN A 163 8.59 -5.65 -11.06
N ASN A 164 8.92 -4.37 -11.05
CA ASN A 164 10.14 -3.85 -10.41
C ASN A 164 10.11 -4.06 -8.89
N ILE A 165 8.99 -3.79 -8.24
CA ILE A 165 8.81 -4.06 -6.80
C ILE A 165 8.97 -5.55 -6.52
N ALA A 166 8.36 -6.40 -7.33
CA ALA A 166 8.44 -7.85 -7.16
C ALA A 166 9.86 -8.40 -7.38
N ALA A 167 10.60 -7.82 -8.32
CA ALA A 167 11.99 -8.20 -8.58
C ALA A 167 12.92 -7.78 -7.44
N ASN A 168 12.78 -6.53 -6.95
CA ASN A 168 13.62 -6.00 -5.88
C ASN A 168 13.34 -6.66 -4.51
N ALA A 169 12.10 -7.07 -4.26
CA ALA A 169 11.71 -7.65 -2.97
C ALA A 169 12.11 -9.13 -2.79
N GLU A 170 12.68 -9.78 -3.82
CA GLU A 170 13.15 -11.17 -3.78
C GLU A 170 12.23 -12.13 -3.00
N PHE A 171 10.97 -12.19 -3.38
CA PHE A 171 9.98 -12.98 -2.66
C PHE A 171 10.35 -14.47 -2.59
N LYS A 172 10.30 -15.04 -1.39
CA LYS A 172 10.56 -16.46 -1.13
C LYS A 172 9.32 -17.34 -1.30
N SER A 173 8.12 -16.77 -1.32
CA SER A 173 6.87 -17.51 -1.49
C SER A 173 5.73 -16.63 -2.02
N PRO A 174 4.72 -17.23 -2.70
CA PRO A 174 3.51 -16.51 -3.15
C PRO A 174 2.72 -15.87 -1.99
N ARG A 175 2.75 -16.48 -0.82
CA ARG A 175 2.11 -15.94 0.38
C ARG A 175 2.81 -14.67 0.85
N GLN A 176 4.14 -14.67 0.85
CA GLN A 176 4.93 -13.49 1.19
C GLN A 176 4.70 -12.36 0.18
N ALA A 177 4.73 -12.66 -1.12
CA ALA A 177 4.47 -11.70 -2.18
C ALA A 177 3.08 -11.04 -2.02
N ARG A 178 2.04 -11.86 -1.79
CA ARG A 178 0.69 -11.35 -1.58
C ARG A 178 0.62 -10.42 -0.36
N TRP A 179 1.26 -10.79 0.75
CA TRP A 179 1.25 -9.97 1.95
C TRP A 179 1.97 -8.65 1.75
N PHE A 180 3.21 -8.73 1.22
CA PHE A 180 4.00 -7.54 0.98
C PHE A 180 3.28 -6.56 0.05
N LEU A 181 2.81 -7.02 -1.10
CA LEU A 181 2.14 -6.17 -2.08
C LEU A 181 0.84 -5.56 -1.52
N SER A 182 0.06 -6.35 -0.77
CA SER A 182 -1.15 -5.85 -0.12
C SER A 182 -0.86 -4.77 0.92
N ASP A 183 0.18 -4.94 1.73
CA ASP A 183 0.57 -3.96 2.76
C ASP A 183 1.27 -2.75 2.11
N HIS A 184 2.11 -2.98 1.10
CA HIS A 184 2.77 -1.95 0.31
C HIS A 184 1.77 -1.00 -0.36
N ASP A 185 0.76 -1.54 -1.04
CA ASP A 185 -0.22 -0.71 -1.74
C ASP A 185 -1.04 0.14 -0.76
N GLN A 186 -1.45 -0.41 0.39
CA GLN A 186 -2.17 0.34 1.40
C GLN A 186 -1.32 1.48 2.01
N ILE A 187 -0.07 1.19 2.37
CA ILE A 187 0.84 2.20 2.93
C ILE A 187 1.18 3.26 1.89
N ASN A 188 1.41 2.85 0.63
CA ASN A 188 1.71 3.79 -0.44
C ASN A 188 0.53 4.71 -0.80
N ALA A 189 -0.70 4.26 -0.65
CA ALA A 189 -1.89 5.06 -0.96
C ALA A 189 -1.90 6.38 -0.19
N ILE A 190 -1.46 6.39 1.08
CA ILE A 190 -1.36 7.62 1.90
C ILE A 190 -0.39 8.63 1.28
N PHE A 191 0.74 8.14 0.73
CA PHE A 191 1.84 8.99 0.23
C PHE A 191 1.76 9.29 -1.26
N ARG A 192 0.71 8.82 -1.96
CA ARG A 192 0.47 9.07 -3.39
C ARG A 192 -0.81 9.90 -3.60
N PRO A 193 -0.87 11.16 -3.12
CA PRO A 193 -1.98 12.02 -3.49
C PRO A 193 -1.98 12.16 -5.02
N ARG A 194 -3.15 12.23 -5.62
CA ARG A 194 -3.33 12.29 -7.08
C ARG A 194 -2.65 13.54 -7.65
N ARG A 195 -1.41 13.36 -8.11
CA ARG A 195 -0.57 14.46 -8.61
C ARG A 195 -1.22 15.22 -9.76
N TYR A 196 -1.94 14.52 -10.62
CA TYR A 196 -2.55 15.12 -11.81
C TYR A 196 -3.74 16.04 -11.50
N ASN A 197 -4.35 15.90 -10.35
CA ASN A 197 -5.50 16.70 -9.91
C ASN A 197 -5.13 17.77 -8.90
N LEU A 198 -3.84 17.95 -8.59
CA LEU A 198 -3.36 18.85 -7.55
C LEU A 198 -2.35 19.86 -8.13
N THR A 199 -2.42 21.10 -7.64
CA THR A 199 -1.36 22.07 -7.86
C THR A 199 -0.09 21.63 -7.11
N ALA A 200 1.08 22.15 -7.50
CA ALA A 200 2.33 21.84 -6.83
C ALA A 200 2.32 22.19 -5.32
N ILE A 201 1.60 23.23 -4.95
CA ILE A 201 1.43 23.64 -3.55
C ILE A 201 0.54 22.65 -2.81
N SER A 202 -0.64 22.33 -3.35
CA SER A 202 -1.57 21.36 -2.75
C SER A 202 -0.95 19.97 -2.63
N TYR A 203 -0.14 19.57 -3.61
CA TYR A 203 0.59 18.30 -3.55
C TYR A 203 1.61 18.27 -2.41
N ARG A 204 2.36 19.36 -2.18
CA ARG A 204 3.32 19.45 -1.06
C ARG A 204 2.60 19.41 0.28
N HIS A 205 1.48 20.11 0.43
CA HIS A 205 0.66 20.07 1.65
C HIS A 205 0.14 18.68 1.92
N ALA A 206 -0.49 18.03 0.93
CA ALA A 206 -0.98 16.66 1.08
C ALA A 206 0.11 15.65 1.48
N ARG A 207 1.35 15.82 1.00
CA ARG A 207 2.48 15.03 1.43
C ARG A 207 2.92 15.32 2.86
N SER A 208 2.95 16.59 3.26
CA SER A 208 3.26 16.97 4.65
C SER A 208 2.24 16.39 5.61
N ASP A 209 0.96 16.45 5.27
CA ASP A 209 -0.13 15.89 6.05
C ASP A 209 0.00 14.36 6.18
N ALA A 210 0.35 13.67 5.07
CA ALA A 210 0.61 12.24 5.09
C ALA A 210 1.75 11.86 6.07
N PHE A 211 2.83 12.66 6.12
CA PHE A 211 3.92 12.44 7.06
C PHE A 211 3.53 12.78 8.51
N ALA A 212 2.74 13.81 8.73
CA ALA A 212 2.22 14.13 10.06
C ALA A 212 1.36 12.97 10.59
N LEU A 213 0.40 12.52 9.78
CA LEU A 213 -0.46 11.38 10.10
C LEU A 213 0.31 10.09 10.39
N TRP A 214 1.41 9.87 9.68
CA TRP A 214 2.23 8.66 9.88
C TRP A 214 3.02 8.68 11.18
N ARG A 215 3.35 9.88 11.70
CA ARG A 215 4.12 10.04 12.95
C ARG A 215 3.27 10.00 14.20
N ASP A 216 2.01 10.44 14.12
CA ASP A 216 1.05 10.47 15.22
C ASP A 216 0.45 9.07 15.49
#